data_a060ee149a7c626d7f2933a1f867e055
#
_entry.id   a060ee149a7c626d7f2933a1f867e055
#
_cell.length_a   1.000
_cell.length_b   1.000
_cell.length_c   1.000
_cell.angle_alpha   90.00
_cell.angle_beta   90.00
_cell.angle_gamma   90.00
#
_symmetry.space_group_name_H-M   'P 1'
#
loop_
_entity.id
_entity.type
_entity.pdbx_description
1 polymer ?
#
loop_
_entity_poly.entity_id
_entity_poly.type
_entity_poly.pdbx_seq_one_letter_code
_entity_poly.pdbx_strand_id
1 'polypeptide(L)'
;LVDASGENQIAVAPGANAELKEFELPPSDAVLAQLEIPDEAVRRAWEQSTGLFCLNAAPARPIDVDADVTVVNRYELEVLRRRDGVVAVTLGAEGAILLEDGEEIARAEPPPVNAVDGTAAGDAFTACLLVAWLEGLEPETALRRSCAAGALAASRFGAQPSLPTADEIDAILRP
;
A
#
# COMPACT_ATOMS: atom_id res chain seq x y z
N LEU A 1 5.50 -2.68 -18.57
CA LEU A 1 4.72 -3.23 -19.69
C LEU A 1 3.28 -3.45 -19.22
N VAL A 2 2.31 -2.88 -19.93
CA VAL A 2 0.87 -3.09 -19.65
C VAL A 2 0.30 -3.85 -20.83
N ASP A 3 -0.44 -4.92 -20.56
CA ASP A 3 -1.09 -5.71 -21.60
C ASP A 3 -2.49 -5.18 -21.94
N ALA A 4 -3.17 -5.83 -22.89
CA ALA A 4 -4.51 -5.41 -23.35
C ALA A 4 -5.62 -5.56 -22.27
N SER A 5 -5.36 -6.31 -21.20
CA SER A 5 -6.28 -6.46 -20.06
C SER A 5 -6.06 -5.42 -18.96
N GLY A 6 -5.02 -4.59 -19.09
CA GLY A 6 -4.60 -3.61 -18.06
C GLY A 6 -3.65 -4.19 -17.00
N GLU A 7 -3.28 -5.47 -17.12
CA GLU A 7 -2.29 -6.09 -16.24
C GLU A 7 -0.90 -5.58 -16.56
N ASN A 8 -0.13 -5.29 -15.52
CA ASN A 8 1.23 -4.80 -15.69
C ASN A 8 2.29 -5.87 -15.36
N GLN A 9 3.41 -5.79 -16.07
CA GLN A 9 4.64 -6.50 -15.73
C GLN A 9 5.76 -5.47 -15.58
N ILE A 10 6.46 -5.53 -14.45
CA ILE A 10 7.52 -4.59 -14.11
C ILE A 10 8.87 -5.31 -14.22
N ALA A 11 9.74 -4.83 -15.11
CA ALA A 11 11.13 -5.24 -15.14
C ALA A 11 11.94 -4.25 -14.29
N VAL A 12 12.52 -4.74 -13.19
CA VAL A 12 13.24 -3.91 -12.23
C VAL A 12 14.75 -3.98 -12.48
N ALA A 13 15.39 -2.81 -12.65
CA ALA A 13 16.82 -2.65 -12.49
C ALA A 13 17.03 -1.79 -11.22
N PRO A 14 17.44 -2.37 -10.09
CA PRO A 14 17.40 -1.69 -8.79
C PRO A 14 18.24 -0.40 -8.74
N GLY A 15 19.34 -0.33 -9.49
CA GLY A 15 20.11 0.90 -9.61
C GLY A 15 20.39 1.55 -8.27
N ALA A 16 20.02 2.83 -8.12
CA ALA A 16 20.22 3.60 -6.90
C ALA A 16 19.51 3.02 -5.66
N ASN A 17 18.39 2.31 -5.85
CA ASN A 17 17.69 1.67 -4.73
C ASN A 17 18.58 0.65 -4.01
N ALA A 18 19.42 -0.10 -4.75
CA ALA A 18 20.35 -1.07 -4.17
C ALA A 18 21.48 -0.43 -3.34
N GLU A 19 21.73 0.85 -3.54
CA GLU A 19 22.78 1.60 -2.85
C GLU A 19 22.30 2.35 -1.61
N LEU A 20 21.02 2.32 -1.31
CA LEU A 20 20.45 2.96 -0.11
C LEU A 20 20.89 2.19 1.14
N LYS A 21 21.87 2.73 1.87
CA LYS A 21 22.47 2.08 3.05
C LYS A 21 22.40 2.95 4.29
N GLU A 22 22.69 4.26 4.12
CA GLU A 22 22.76 5.19 5.23
C GLU A 22 21.87 6.40 4.97
N PHE A 23 21.04 6.71 5.94
CA PHE A 23 20.18 7.88 5.97
C PHE A 23 19.73 8.13 7.41
N GLU A 24 19.21 9.32 7.66
CA GLU A 24 18.54 9.68 8.89
C GLU A 24 17.12 10.12 8.57
N LEU A 25 16.16 9.62 9.32
CA LEU A 25 14.77 10.04 9.19
C LEU A 25 14.49 11.21 10.15
N PRO A 26 13.83 12.28 9.68
CA PRO A 26 13.31 13.28 10.58
C PRO A 26 12.19 12.69 11.45
N PRO A 27 11.93 13.22 12.64
CA PRO A 27 10.73 12.87 13.41
C PRO A 27 9.49 13.05 12.53
N SER A 28 8.64 12.02 12.47
CA SER A 28 7.44 11.99 11.64
C SER A 28 6.35 11.17 12.30
N ASP A 29 5.09 11.48 11.97
CA ASP A 29 3.93 10.77 12.50
C ASP A 29 3.82 9.35 11.92
N ALA A 30 4.37 9.14 10.71
CA ALA A 30 4.48 7.82 10.10
C ALA A 30 5.67 7.71 9.17
N VAL A 31 6.12 6.46 8.98
CA VAL A 31 7.11 6.05 7.97
C VAL A 31 6.49 4.96 7.10
N LEU A 32 6.52 5.13 5.79
CA LEU A 32 6.12 4.12 4.82
C LEU A 32 7.36 3.59 4.10
N ALA A 33 7.60 2.30 4.20
CA ALA A 33 8.64 1.60 3.47
C ALA A 33 8.04 0.54 2.54
N GLN A 34 8.79 0.17 1.52
CA GLN A 34 8.47 -0.94 0.64
C GLN A 34 9.71 -1.83 0.42
N LEU A 35 9.55 -2.96 -0.29
CA LEU A 35 10.62 -3.94 -0.40
C LEU A 35 11.41 -3.87 -1.73
N GLU A 36 11.48 -2.71 -2.38
CA GLU A 36 12.38 -2.47 -3.54
C GLU A 36 13.74 -1.88 -3.15
N ILE A 37 14.00 -1.75 -1.85
CA ILE A 37 15.24 -1.29 -1.24
C ILE A 37 15.88 -2.41 -0.41
N PRO A 38 17.17 -2.33 -0.03
CA PRO A 38 17.81 -3.34 0.80
C PRO A 38 17.11 -3.56 2.15
N ASP A 39 17.09 -4.80 2.64
CA ASP A 39 16.51 -5.14 3.95
C ASP A 39 17.08 -4.33 5.10
N GLU A 40 18.38 -4.01 5.01
CA GLU A 40 19.06 -3.17 5.99
C GLU A 40 18.49 -1.76 6.03
N ALA A 41 18.15 -1.21 4.85
CA ALA A 41 17.52 0.11 4.77
C ALA A 41 16.09 0.09 5.35
N VAL A 42 15.32 -0.97 5.09
CA VAL A 42 13.97 -1.13 5.67
C VAL A 42 14.06 -1.25 7.19
N ARG A 43 14.97 -2.10 7.72
CA ARG A 43 15.17 -2.22 9.16
C ARG A 43 15.61 -0.92 9.81
N ARG A 44 16.54 -0.20 9.19
CA ARG A 44 16.99 1.10 9.65
C ARG A 44 15.84 2.13 9.69
N ALA A 45 14.97 2.13 8.68
CA ALA A 45 13.79 2.99 8.66
C ALA A 45 12.83 2.65 9.80
N TRP A 46 12.59 1.36 10.05
CA TRP A 46 11.78 0.89 11.16
C TRP A 46 12.36 1.29 12.52
N GLU A 47 13.65 1.05 12.75
CA GLU A 47 14.36 1.40 13.99
C GLU A 47 14.37 2.91 14.28
N GLN A 48 14.38 3.75 13.23
CA GLN A 48 14.36 5.21 13.35
C GLN A 48 12.94 5.79 13.39
N SER A 49 11.92 5.00 13.09
CA SER A 49 10.54 5.47 13.12
C SER A 49 10.14 5.89 14.53
N THR A 50 9.60 7.09 14.65
CA THR A 50 9.07 7.65 15.92
C THR A 50 7.55 7.60 15.98
N GLY A 51 6.88 7.34 14.87
CA GLY A 51 5.44 7.20 14.70
C GLY A 51 5.08 5.83 14.14
N LEU A 52 3.96 5.72 13.44
CA LEU A 52 3.52 4.49 12.81
C LEU A 52 4.52 4.01 11.74
N PHE A 53 4.81 2.72 11.72
CA PHE A 53 5.59 2.12 10.64
C PHE A 53 4.68 1.26 9.76
N CYS A 54 4.53 1.68 8.51
CA CYS A 54 3.79 0.96 7.49
C CYS A 54 4.75 0.28 6.51
N LEU A 55 4.54 -1.00 6.25
CA LEU A 55 5.29 -1.78 5.27
C LEU A 55 4.39 -2.17 4.10
N ASN A 56 4.63 -1.61 2.91
CA ASN A 56 4.13 -2.21 1.68
C ASN A 56 5.08 -3.36 1.29
N ALA A 57 4.70 -4.61 1.59
CA ALA A 57 5.56 -5.77 1.43
C ALA A 57 5.61 -6.25 -0.04
N ALA A 58 5.92 -5.36 -0.96
CA ALA A 58 6.05 -5.57 -2.39
C ALA A 58 7.47 -5.22 -2.90
N PRO A 59 8.15 -6.12 -3.64
CA PRO A 59 7.85 -7.55 -3.83
C PRO A 59 8.03 -8.35 -2.54
N ALA A 60 7.09 -9.24 -2.24
CA ALA A 60 7.10 -9.97 -0.98
C ALA A 60 8.33 -10.85 -0.79
N ARG A 61 8.96 -10.71 0.35
CA ARG A 61 10.01 -11.57 0.87
C ARG A 61 10.03 -11.56 2.39
N PRO A 62 10.60 -12.59 3.04
CA PRO A 62 10.75 -12.56 4.49
C PRO A 62 11.62 -11.39 4.93
N ILE A 63 11.10 -10.59 5.85
CA ILE A 63 11.84 -9.50 6.51
C ILE A 63 11.45 -9.47 7.99
N ASP A 64 12.42 -9.18 8.84
CA ASP A 64 12.22 -9.12 10.29
C ASP A 64 12.10 -7.65 10.71
N VAL A 65 10.88 -7.12 10.56
CA VAL A 65 10.46 -5.81 11.06
C VAL A 65 9.05 -5.95 11.63
N ASP A 66 8.77 -5.20 12.69
CA ASP A 66 7.47 -5.18 13.34
C ASP A 66 6.69 -3.95 12.86
N ALA A 67 5.96 -4.12 11.76
CA ALA A 67 5.16 -3.04 11.18
C ALA A 67 3.81 -2.94 11.87
N ASP A 68 3.37 -1.71 12.17
CA ASP A 68 2.02 -1.45 12.70
C ASP A 68 0.95 -1.79 11.66
N VAL A 69 1.25 -1.52 10.39
CA VAL A 69 0.38 -1.86 9.26
C VAL A 69 1.23 -2.47 8.14
N THR A 70 0.85 -3.65 7.69
CA THR A 70 1.46 -4.28 6.51
C THR A 70 0.45 -4.31 5.36
N VAL A 71 0.87 -3.91 4.17
CA VAL A 71 0.05 -3.97 2.95
C VAL A 71 0.65 -4.99 2.00
N VAL A 72 -0.19 -5.89 1.49
CA VAL A 72 0.16 -6.96 0.55
C VAL A 72 -0.96 -7.16 -0.45
N ASN A 73 -0.67 -7.77 -1.60
CA ASN A 73 -1.68 -8.38 -2.43
C ASN A 73 -1.91 -9.86 -2.04
N ARG A 74 -2.89 -10.53 -2.68
CA ARG A 74 -3.23 -11.94 -2.38
C ARG A 74 -2.04 -12.91 -2.58
N TYR A 75 -1.16 -12.64 -3.55
CA TYR A 75 0.00 -13.49 -3.83
C TYR A 75 1.13 -13.24 -2.83
N GLU A 76 1.33 -12.00 -2.44
CA GLU A 76 2.32 -11.58 -1.46
C GLU A 76 1.97 -12.09 -0.07
N LEU A 77 0.68 -12.16 0.28
CA LEU A 77 0.20 -12.75 1.53
C LEU A 77 0.65 -14.20 1.72
N GLU A 78 0.74 -14.98 0.63
CA GLU A 78 1.20 -16.37 0.69
C GLU A 78 2.69 -16.47 1.07
N VAL A 79 3.48 -15.46 0.71
CA VAL A 79 4.92 -15.37 1.01
C VAL A 79 5.16 -14.81 2.41
N LEU A 80 4.25 -13.95 2.88
CA LEU A 80 4.35 -13.31 4.20
C LEU A 80 4.15 -14.36 5.30
N ARG A 81 5.21 -14.63 6.07
CA ARG A 81 5.20 -15.62 7.16
C ARG A 81 4.56 -15.10 8.43
N ARG A 82 4.68 -13.80 8.68
CA ARG A 82 4.12 -13.12 9.84
C ARG A 82 2.78 -12.52 9.49
N ARG A 83 1.78 -12.74 10.33
CA ARG A 83 0.42 -12.22 10.20
C ARG A 83 -0.06 -11.52 11.46
N ASP A 84 0.87 -11.20 12.35
CA ASP A 84 0.57 -10.47 13.58
C ASP A 84 0.37 -8.98 13.23
N GLY A 85 -0.44 -8.30 14.02
CA GLY A 85 -0.80 -6.90 13.80
C GLY A 85 -1.79 -6.72 12.65
N VAL A 86 -1.83 -5.53 12.09
CA VAL A 86 -2.78 -5.17 11.03
C VAL A 86 -2.20 -5.47 9.65
N VAL A 87 -2.91 -6.28 8.88
CA VAL A 87 -2.55 -6.63 7.50
C VAL A 87 -3.67 -6.23 6.54
N ALA A 88 -3.40 -5.31 5.63
CA ALA A 88 -4.28 -4.97 4.53
C ALA A 88 -3.95 -5.84 3.31
N VAL A 89 -4.93 -6.58 2.81
CA VAL A 89 -4.78 -7.43 1.64
C VAL A 89 -5.56 -6.86 0.48
N THR A 90 -4.87 -6.42 -0.56
CA THR A 90 -5.51 -5.95 -1.79
C THR A 90 -5.90 -7.12 -2.69
N LEU A 91 -7.10 -7.06 -3.25
CA LEU A 91 -7.72 -8.11 -4.05
C LEU A 91 -8.01 -7.65 -5.50
N GLY A 92 -7.36 -6.56 -5.93
CA GLY A 92 -7.59 -5.94 -7.23
C GLY A 92 -9.01 -5.39 -7.36
N ALA A 93 -9.72 -5.79 -8.41
CA ALA A 93 -11.10 -5.34 -8.65
C ALA A 93 -12.12 -5.81 -7.59
N GLU A 94 -11.76 -6.80 -6.77
CA GLU A 94 -12.59 -7.28 -5.65
C GLU A 94 -12.41 -6.43 -4.37
N GLY A 95 -11.55 -5.41 -4.41
CA GLY A 95 -11.32 -4.50 -3.30
C GLY A 95 -10.21 -4.91 -2.35
N ALA A 96 -10.47 -4.88 -1.07
CA ALA A 96 -9.48 -5.24 -0.05
C ALA A 96 -10.13 -5.73 1.24
N ILE A 97 -9.34 -6.40 2.06
CA ILE A 97 -9.68 -6.79 3.44
C ILE A 97 -8.62 -6.28 4.42
N LEU A 98 -9.04 -6.00 5.64
CA LEU A 98 -8.14 -5.80 6.78
C LEU A 98 -8.23 -7.01 7.70
N LEU A 99 -7.07 -7.51 8.06
CA LEU A 99 -6.91 -8.57 9.06
C LEU A 99 -6.23 -7.96 10.29
N GLU A 100 -6.62 -8.35 11.47
CA GLU A 100 -5.91 -8.12 12.72
C GLU A 100 -5.65 -9.48 13.37
N ASP A 101 -4.39 -9.80 13.61
CA ASP A 101 -3.96 -11.13 14.10
C ASP A 101 -4.54 -12.31 13.30
N GLY A 102 -4.74 -12.11 12.00
CA GLY A 102 -5.27 -13.09 11.07
C GLY A 102 -6.81 -13.17 10.98
N GLU A 103 -7.54 -12.44 11.80
CA GLU A 103 -9.00 -12.32 11.77
C GLU A 103 -9.43 -11.14 10.88
N GLU A 104 -10.43 -11.35 10.01
CA GLU A 104 -10.97 -10.27 9.17
C GLU A 104 -11.78 -9.28 10.01
N ILE A 105 -11.32 -8.03 10.08
CA ILE A 105 -11.96 -6.94 10.83
C ILE A 105 -12.70 -5.94 9.93
N ALA A 106 -12.36 -5.87 8.64
CA ALA A 106 -13.06 -5.03 7.68
C ALA A 106 -12.89 -5.56 6.25
N ARG A 107 -13.87 -5.25 5.41
CA ARG A 107 -13.85 -5.51 3.96
C ARG A 107 -14.46 -4.33 3.22
N ALA A 108 -13.88 -3.96 2.07
CA ALA A 108 -14.43 -2.93 1.21
C ALA A 108 -14.24 -3.28 -0.26
N GLU A 109 -15.24 -2.93 -1.06
CA GLU A 109 -15.16 -2.97 -2.51
C GLU A 109 -14.79 -1.59 -3.07
N PRO A 110 -14.07 -1.51 -4.21
CA PRO A 110 -13.80 -0.24 -4.85
C PRO A 110 -15.06 0.34 -5.48
N PRO A 111 -15.17 1.67 -5.60
CA PRO A 111 -16.21 2.26 -6.44
C PRO A 111 -16.04 1.81 -7.91
N PRO A 112 -17.12 1.73 -8.68
CA PRO A 112 -17.04 1.31 -10.08
C PRO A 112 -16.28 2.36 -10.90
N VAL A 113 -15.20 1.93 -11.56
CA VAL A 113 -14.38 2.75 -12.46
C VAL A 113 -14.07 1.97 -13.74
N ASN A 114 -13.73 2.68 -14.80
CA ASN A 114 -13.16 2.05 -15.98
C ASN A 114 -11.63 1.99 -15.80
N ALA A 115 -11.12 0.86 -15.35
CA ALA A 115 -9.68 0.66 -15.18
C ALA A 115 -8.97 0.59 -16.55
N VAL A 116 -7.88 1.35 -16.69
CA VAL A 116 -7.08 1.45 -17.92
C VAL A 116 -5.60 1.13 -17.68
N ASP A 117 -5.10 1.38 -16.47
CA ASP A 117 -3.70 1.15 -16.10
C ASP A 117 -3.59 0.94 -14.59
N GLY A 118 -3.22 -0.27 -14.16
CA GLY A 118 -3.06 -0.61 -12.74
C GLY A 118 -1.81 -0.03 -12.07
N THR A 119 -0.97 0.71 -12.82
CA THR A 119 0.25 1.33 -12.28
C THR A 119 -0.09 2.30 -11.15
N ALA A 120 0.66 2.23 -10.04
CA ALA A 120 0.47 3.02 -8.83
C ALA A 120 -0.88 2.85 -8.10
N ALA A 121 -1.76 1.92 -8.50
CA ALA A 121 -3.01 1.67 -7.76
C ALA A 121 -2.73 1.18 -6.32
N GLY A 122 -1.76 0.28 -6.15
CA GLY A 122 -1.29 -0.18 -4.85
C GLY A 122 -0.65 0.92 -4.01
N ASP A 123 0.12 1.81 -4.64
CA ASP A 123 0.77 2.93 -3.96
C ASP A 123 -0.27 3.94 -3.46
N ALA A 124 -1.26 4.28 -4.29
CA ALA A 124 -2.37 5.15 -3.91
C ALA A 124 -3.21 4.57 -2.77
N PHE A 125 -3.51 3.26 -2.86
CA PHE A 125 -4.20 2.52 -1.80
C PHE A 125 -3.42 2.60 -0.48
N THR A 126 -2.13 2.26 -0.50
CA THR A 126 -1.28 2.19 0.70
C THR A 126 -1.12 3.55 1.36
N ALA A 127 -0.84 4.58 0.57
CA ALA A 127 -0.71 5.95 1.08
C ALA A 127 -2.02 6.44 1.72
N CYS A 128 -3.16 6.19 1.06
CA CYS A 128 -4.47 6.57 1.59
C CYS A 128 -4.79 5.82 2.88
N LEU A 129 -4.48 4.51 2.97
CA LEU A 129 -4.70 3.71 4.16
C LEU A 129 -3.90 4.25 5.34
N LEU A 130 -2.62 4.56 5.13
CA LEU A 130 -1.77 5.09 6.19
C LEU A 130 -2.26 6.44 6.70
N VAL A 131 -2.67 7.35 5.79
CA VAL A 131 -3.23 8.65 6.19
C VAL A 131 -4.54 8.45 6.97
N ALA A 132 -5.44 7.61 6.48
CA ALA A 132 -6.70 7.30 7.15
C ALA A 132 -6.48 6.70 8.55
N TRP A 133 -5.45 5.87 8.69
CA TRP A 133 -5.05 5.28 9.97
C TRP A 133 -4.52 6.34 10.95
N LEU A 134 -3.69 7.27 10.47
CA LEU A 134 -3.20 8.42 11.24
C LEU A 134 -4.33 9.35 11.69
N GLU A 135 -5.36 9.52 10.86
CA GLU A 135 -6.55 10.31 11.18
C GLU A 135 -7.50 9.60 12.15
N GLY A 136 -7.22 8.34 12.52
CA GLY A 136 -8.03 7.55 13.44
C GLY A 136 -9.39 7.15 12.87
N LEU A 137 -9.48 6.96 11.56
CA LEU A 137 -10.72 6.51 10.94
C LEU A 137 -11.01 5.04 11.29
N GLU A 138 -12.30 4.72 11.44
CA GLU A 138 -12.74 3.33 11.62
C GLU A 138 -12.26 2.45 10.47
N PRO A 139 -11.86 1.18 10.72
CA PRO A 139 -11.24 0.27 9.75
C PRO A 139 -11.97 0.18 8.41
N GLU A 140 -13.31 0.05 8.43
CA GLU A 140 -14.13 -0.03 7.22
C GLU A 140 -14.07 1.28 6.41
N THR A 141 -14.09 2.42 7.08
CA THR A 141 -14.00 3.74 6.43
C THR A 141 -12.62 3.97 5.81
N ALA A 142 -11.55 3.64 6.55
CA ALA A 142 -10.18 3.72 6.07
C ALA A 142 -10.00 2.84 4.82
N LEU A 143 -10.51 1.60 4.88
CA LEU A 143 -10.41 0.65 3.77
C LEU A 143 -11.20 1.10 2.54
N ARG A 144 -12.42 1.62 2.71
CA ARG A 144 -13.23 2.19 1.62
C ARG A 144 -12.52 3.34 0.92
N ARG A 145 -11.93 4.27 1.67
CA ARG A 145 -11.16 5.39 1.11
C ARG A 145 -9.95 4.88 0.31
N SER A 146 -9.26 3.90 0.84
CA SER A 146 -8.09 3.31 0.20
C SER A 146 -8.44 2.57 -1.09
N CYS A 147 -9.53 1.81 -1.10
CA CYS A 147 -10.06 1.19 -2.31
C CYS A 147 -10.45 2.23 -3.37
N ALA A 148 -11.05 3.35 -2.96
CA ALA A 148 -11.38 4.44 -3.87
C ALA A 148 -10.12 5.10 -4.45
N ALA A 149 -9.08 5.30 -3.64
CA ALA A 149 -7.80 5.84 -4.10
C ALA A 149 -7.16 4.94 -5.16
N GLY A 150 -7.08 3.64 -4.89
CA GLY A 150 -6.55 2.65 -5.84
C GLY A 150 -7.37 2.58 -7.13
N ALA A 151 -8.70 2.61 -7.04
CA ALA A 151 -9.60 2.61 -8.20
C ALA A 151 -9.42 3.86 -9.08
N LEU A 152 -9.35 5.05 -8.47
CA LEU A 152 -9.09 6.29 -9.19
C LEU A 152 -7.73 6.28 -9.89
N ALA A 153 -6.69 5.80 -9.22
CA ALA A 153 -5.38 5.64 -9.85
C ALA A 153 -5.46 4.69 -11.05
N ALA A 154 -6.10 3.52 -10.90
CA ALA A 154 -6.26 2.56 -11.99
C ALA A 154 -7.09 3.08 -13.18
N SER A 155 -7.89 4.13 -13.00
CA SER A 155 -8.69 4.75 -14.07
C SER A 155 -7.90 5.72 -14.96
N ARG A 156 -6.62 5.94 -14.69
CA ARG A 156 -5.75 6.92 -15.36
C ARG A 156 -4.43 6.28 -15.79
N PHE A 157 -3.84 6.76 -16.88
CA PHE A 157 -2.54 6.28 -17.32
C PHE A 157 -1.37 6.88 -16.50
N GLY A 158 -0.38 6.03 -16.25
CA GLY A 158 0.90 6.40 -15.64
C GLY A 158 0.89 6.30 -14.11
N ALA A 159 2.06 6.49 -13.51
CA ALA A 159 2.25 6.40 -12.06
C ALA A 159 1.85 7.70 -11.34
N GLN A 160 2.77 8.66 -11.22
CA GLN A 160 2.47 9.93 -10.53
C GLN A 160 1.27 10.71 -11.11
N PRO A 161 1.07 10.78 -12.45
CA PRO A 161 -0.09 11.49 -13.00
C PRO A 161 -1.44 10.86 -12.67
N SER A 162 -1.48 9.58 -12.29
CA SER A 162 -2.71 8.86 -11.96
C SER A 162 -3.15 9.07 -10.51
N LEU A 163 -2.25 9.49 -9.62
CA LEU A 163 -2.53 9.62 -8.19
C LEU A 163 -3.68 10.60 -7.92
N PRO A 164 -4.71 10.18 -7.17
CA PRO A 164 -5.84 11.04 -6.85
C PRO A 164 -5.51 12.00 -5.71
N THR A 165 -6.23 13.11 -5.67
CA THR A 165 -6.27 14.00 -4.51
C THR A 165 -7.31 13.52 -3.48
N ALA A 166 -7.20 14.02 -2.23
CA ALA A 166 -8.19 13.73 -1.19
C ALA A 166 -9.62 14.15 -1.60
N ASP A 167 -9.74 15.31 -2.25
CA ASP A 167 -11.05 15.82 -2.73
C ASP A 167 -11.68 14.90 -3.78
N GLU A 168 -10.87 14.31 -4.67
CA GLU A 168 -11.35 13.34 -5.67
C GLU A 168 -11.83 12.04 -5.02
N ILE A 169 -11.07 11.55 -4.01
CA ILE A 169 -11.46 10.38 -3.21
C ILE A 169 -12.77 10.64 -2.50
N ASP A 170 -12.92 11.80 -1.86
CA ASP A 170 -14.14 12.17 -1.16
C ASP A 170 -15.32 12.35 -2.13
N ALA A 171 -15.06 12.87 -3.32
CA ALA A 171 -16.12 13.07 -4.34
C ALA A 171 -16.69 11.75 -4.86
N ILE A 172 -15.86 10.74 -5.13
CA ILE A 172 -16.32 9.44 -5.65
C ILE A 172 -17.06 8.60 -4.59
N LEU A 173 -16.81 8.86 -3.31
CA LEU A 173 -17.44 8.14 -2.20
C LEU A 173 -18.78 8.77 -1.74
N ARG A 174 -19.16 9.94 -2.27
CA ARG A 174 -20.45 10.56 -1.98
C ARG A 174 -21.56 9.75 -2.66
N PRO A 175 -22.69 9.55 -1.94
CA PRO A 175 -23.86 8.86 -2.49
C PRO A 175 -24.52 9.63 -3.62
#